data_10bacfe89f280678f30df472118729d8
#
_entry.id   10bacfe89f280678f30df472118729d8
#
_cell.length_a   1.000
_cell.length_b   1.000
_cell.length_c   1.000
_cell.angle_alpha   90.00
_cell.angle_beta   90.00
_cell.angle_gamma   90.00
#
_symmetry.space_group_name_H-M   'P 1'
#
loop_
_entity.id
_entity.type
_entity.pdbx_description
1 polymer ?
#
loop_
_entity_poly.entity_id
_entity_poly.type
_entity_poly.pdbx_seq_one_letter_code
_entity_poly.pdbx_strand_id
1 'polypeptide(L)'
;MSTDLRARHARQTREIILAAYVELLKDGPAEAVPVTAIAKRAEVAAKTIYRHFPTRGDLNAAAGSWIREHLIPMVPMAALGDLPAAFAAALRSLDERPELARALATSDVGREIFTEFEQDLSDSLSRLIREHNPRLSEAQHRRAHAALQYLDSIYAWVTLRDRFGMSAAEQGEVIGWMMRLVIDEIGTGEGDGPEGDDAIPGGA
;
A
#
# COMPACT_ATOMS: atom_id res chain seq x y z
N MET A 1 35.03 -17.45 3.20
CA MET A 1 34.21 -17.65 4.40
C MET A 1 33.94 -16.35 5.19
N SER A 2 34.87 -15.41 5.35
CA SER A 2 34.68 -14.17 6.14
C SER A 2 33.66 -13.16 5.53
N THR A 3 33.56 -13.07 4.21
CA THR A 3 32.67 -12.09 3.52
C THR A 3 31.18 -12.46 3.68
N ASP A 4 30.85 -13.73 3.64
CA ASP A 4 29.44 -14.20 3.79
C ASP A 4 28.91 -13.97 5.21
N LEU A 5 29.74 -14.17 6.24
CA LEU A 5 29.35 -13.90 7.62
C LEU A 5 29.08 -12.42 7.88
N ARG A 6 29.91 -11.52 7.34
CA ARG A 6 29.70 -10.07 7.45
C ARG A 6 28.43 -9.62 6.71
N ALA A 7 28.17 -10.15 5.54
CA ALA A 7 26.95 -9.87 4.79
C ALA A 7 25.68 -10.36 5.54
N ARG A 8 25.76 -11.51 6.17
CA ARG A 8 24.67 -12.05 7.01
C ARG A 8 24.39 -11.16 8.22
N HIS A 9 25.41 -10.76 8.96
CA HIS A 9 25.26 -9.85 10.11
C HIS A 9 24.72 -8.48 9.68
N ALA A 10 25.17 -7.96 8.52
CA ALA A 10 24.66 -6.69 8.01
C ALA A 10 23.15 -6.79 7.68
N ARG A 11 22.71 -7.87 7.03
CA ARG A 11 21.26 -8.12 6.79
C ARG A 11 20.48 -8.23 8.09
N GLN A 12 20.96 -9.03 9.04
CA GLN A 12 20.31 -9.18 10.34
C GLN A 12 20.18 -7.85 11.09
N THR A 13 21.23 -7.03 11.09
CA THR A 13 21.20 -5.69 11.69
C THR A 13 20.17 -4.79 11.00
N ARG A 14 20.09 -4.84 9.67
CA ARG A 14 19.11 -4.09 8.89
C ARG A 14 17.68 -4.48 9.28
N GLU A 15 17.39 -5.78 9.38
CA GLU A 15 16.10 -6.32 9.83
C GLU A 15 15.70 -5.81 11.21
N ILE A 16 16.60 -5.88 12.18
CA ILE A 16 16.35 -5.43 13.55
C ILE A 16 16.01 -3.92 13.58
N ILE A 17 16.74 -3.11 12.80
CA ILE A 17 16.48 -1.66 12.71
C ILE A 17 15.09 -1.39 12.11
N LEU A 18 14.73 -2.07 11.02
CA LEU A 18 13.44 -1.88 10.35
C LEU A 18 12.28 -2.34 11.23
N ALA A 19 12.38 -3.50 11.88
CA ALA A 19 11.38 -3.98 12.82
C ALA A 19 11.16 -2.97 13.97
N ALA A 20 12.25 -2.45 14.56
CA ALA A 20 12.20 -1.46 15.62
C ALA A 20 11.56 -0.13 15.16
N TYR A 21 11.87 0.31 13.93
CA TYR A 21 11.29 1.52 13.37
C TYR A 21 9.78 1.36 13.13
N VAL A 22 9.37 0.28 12.47
CA VAL A 22 7.95 0.00 12.19
C VAL A 22 7.15 -0.14 13.49
N GLU A 23 7.74 -0.70 14.53
CA GLU A 23 7.07 -0.78 15.83
C GLU A 23 6.85 0.59 16.47
N LEU A 24 7.82 1.50 16.37
CA LEU A 24 7.69 2.86 16.89
C LEU A 24 6.70 3.72 16.10
N LEU A 25 6.40 3.38 14.84
CA LEU A 25 5.37 4.07 14.07
C LEU A 25 3.97 3.92 14.67
N LYS A 26 3.72 2.90 15.49
CA LYS A 26 2.43 2.70 16.17
C LYS A 26 2.18 3.72 17.27
N ASP A 27 3.25 4.24 17.90
CA ASP A 27 3.18 5.01 19.14
C ASP A 27 2.97 6.52 18.93
N GLY A 28 2.96 6.99 17.68
CA GLY A 28 2.80 8.42 17.40
C GLY A 28 2.99 8.80 15.95
N PRO A 29 2.91 10.10 15.62
CA PRO A 29 3.12 10.57 14.27
C PRO A 29 4.51 10.17 13.79
N ALA A 30 4.55 9.54 12.62
CA ALA A 30 5.76 8.94 12.06
C ALA A 30 6.90 9.96 11.86
N GLU A 31 6.55 11.24 11.62
CA GLU A 31 7.50 12.35 11.53
C GLU A 31 8.28 12.58 12.84
N ALA A 32 7.68 12.18 13.96
CA ALA A 32 8.25 12.39 15.28
C ALA A 32 9.17 11.27 15.76
N VAL A 33 9.30 10.15 15.03
CA VAL A 33 10.18 9.05 15.47
C VAL A 33 11.65 9.40 15.24
N PRO A 34 12.42 9.79 16.29
CA PRO A 34 13.81 10.17 16.14
C PRO A 34 14.71 8.94 15.93
N VAL A 35 15.80 9.09 15.18
CA VAL A 35 16.79 8.02 14.96
C VAL A 35 17.33 7.47 16.29
N THR A 36 17.44 8.31 17.33
CA THR A 36 17.87 7.90 18.67
C THR A 36 16.89 6.93 19.33
N ALA A 37 15.57 7.09 19.12
CA ALA A 37 14.57 6.16 19.61
C ALA A 37 14.66 4.81 18.88
N ILE A 38 14.85 4.84 17.55
CA ILE A 38 15.06 3.64 16.75
C ILE A 38 16.32 2.90 17.21
N ALA A 39 17.42 3.64 17.40
CA ALA A 39 18.69 3.08 17.87
C ALA A 39 18.55 2.39 19.24
N LYS A 40 17.86 3.04 20.17
CA LYS A 40 17.56 2.50 21.51
C LYS A 40 16.71 1.22 21.41
N ARG A 41 15.66 1.25 20.58
CA ARG A 41 14.73 0.12 20.43
C ARG A 41 15.37 -1.07 19.73
N ALA A 42 16.26 -0.80 18.75
CA ALA A 42 17.01 -1.81 17.99
C ALA A 42 18.29 -2.28 18.73
N GLU A 43 18.61 -1.70 19.88
CA GLU A 43 19.84 -1.97 20.65
C GLU A 43 21.13 -1.78 19.83
N VAL A 44 21.15 -0.76 18.97
CA VAL A 44 22.32 -0.39 18.14
C VAL A 44 22.75 1.05 18.37
N ALA A 45 23.97 1.39 17.98
CA ALA A 45 24.41 2.78 17.98
C ALA A 45 23.74 3.56 16.83
N ALA A 46 23.38 4.85 17.06
CA ALA A 46 22.77 5.69 16.03
C ALA A 46 23.60 5.75 14.72
N LYS A 47 24.96 5.79 14.82
CA LYS A 47 25.84 5.72 13.66
C LYS A 47 25.68 4.42 12.83
N THR A 48 25.22 3.34 13.45
CA THR A 48 24.93 2.08 12.76
C THR A 48 23.72 2.25 11.85
N ILE A 49 22.67 2.97 12.29
CA ILE A 49 21.51 3.27 11.46
C ILE A 49 21.94 4.08 10.24
N TYR A 50 22.68 5.19 10.41
CA TYR A 50 23.17 5.99 9.29
C TYR A 50 24.08 5.25 8.32
N ARG A 51 24.81 4.23 8.77
CA ARG A 51 25.60 3.37 7.90
C ARG A 51 24.72 2.47 7.00
N HIS A 52 23.55 2.03 7.49
CA HIS A 52 22.62 1.18 6.74
C HIS A 52 21.62 2.00 5.92
N PHE A 53 21.26 3.18 6.40
CA PHE A 53 20.28 4.10 5.86
C PHE A 53 20.84 5.52 5.94
N PRO A 54 21.58 5.96 4.90
CA PRO A 54 22.25 7.27 4.91
C PRO A 54 21.31 8.45 5.09
N THR A 55 20.10 8.35 4.55
CA THR A 55 19.05 9.38 4.65
C THR A 55 17.79 8.83 5.32
N ARG A 56 16.91 9.74 5.74
CA ARG A 56 15.57 9.37 6.24
C ARG A 56 14.73 8.72 5.13
N GLY A 57 14.84 9.22 3.90
CA GLY A 57 14.17 8.63 2.73
C GLY A 57 14.57 7.18 2.52
N ASP A 58 15.88 6.85 2.61
CA ASP A 58 16.35 5.46 2.51
C ASP A 58 15.77 4.55 3.59
N LEU A 59 15.61 5.08 4.80
CA LEU A 59 14.99 4.33 5.91
C LEU A 59 13.50 4.13 5.66
N ASN A 60 12.77 5.16 5.19
CA ASN A 60 11.34 5.10 4.90
C ASN A 60 11.06 4.11 3.74
N ALA A 61 11.78 4.20 2.63
CA ALA A 61 11.66 3.27 1.50
C ALA A 61 11.92 1.82 1.92
N ALA A 62 12.98 1.60 2.72
CA ALA A 62 13.28 0.29 3.26
C ALA A 62 12.21 -0.23 4.24
N ALA A 63 11.60 0.64 5.04
CA ALA A 63 10.50 0.27 5.92
C ALA A 63 9.25 -0.12 5.12
N GLY A 64 8.97 0.56 4.01
CA GLY A 64 7.89 0.19 3.08
C GLY A 64 8.06 -1.21 2.53
N SER A 65 9.25 -1.52 2.00
CA SER A 65 9.59 -2.86 1.52
C SER A 65 9.47 -3.91 2.62
N TRP A 66 9.93 -3.60 3.83
CA TRP A 66 9.84 -4.50 4.98
C TRP A 66 8.38 -4.77 5.41
N ILE A 67 7.54 -3.72 5.45
CA ILE A 67 6.10 -3.84 5.77
C ILE A 67 5.41 -4.74 4.75
N ARG A 68 5.68 -4.52 3.45
CA ARG A 68 5.15 -5.36 2.38
C ARG A 68 5.54 -6.83 2.56
N GLU A 69 6.80 -7.10 2.82
CA GLU A 69 7.32 -8.46 2.93
C GLU A 69 6.81 -9.21 4.17
N HIS A 70 6.66 -8.51 5.30
CA HIS A 70 6.41 -9.15 6.60
C HIS A 70 5.00 -8.97 7.14
N LEU A 71 4.28 -7.92 6.70
CA LEU A 71 3.00 -7.56 7.31
C LEU A 71 1.82 -7.59 6.33
N ILE A 72 2.05 -7.48 5.02
CA ILE A 72 0.99 -7.51 4.03
C ILE A 72 1.09 -8.83 3.26
N PRO A 73 0.08 -9.70 3.34
CA PRO A 73 0.12 -10.97 2.62
C PRO A 73 0.12 -10.72 1.12
N MET A 74 1.14 -11.24 0.44
CA MET A 74 1.19 -11.24 -1.02
C MET A 74 0.28 -12.37 -1.53
N VAL A 75 -0.94 -12.02 -1.92
CA VAL A 75 -1.84 -12.96 -2.59
C VAL A 75 -1.55 -12.85 -4.09
N PRO A 76 -1.09 -13.93 -4.74
CA PRO A 76 -0.87 -13.92 -6.18
C PRO A 76 -2.18 -13.61 -6.92
N MET A 77 -2.15 -12.64 -7.82
CA MET A 77 -3.26 -12.32 -8.70
C MET A 77 -2.92 -12.78 -10.11
N ALA A 78 -3.58 -13.82 -10.57
CA ALA A 78 -3.46 -14.34 -11.95
C ALA A 78 -4.42 -13.63 -12.89
N ALA A 79 -5.54 -13.14 -12.38
CA ALA A 79 -6.58 -12.44 -13.12
C ALA A 79 -7.14 -11.28 -12.30
N LEU A 80 -7.78 -10.33 -12.99
CA LEU A 80 -8.40 -9.17 -12.34
C LEU A 80 -9.48 -9.56 -11.31
N GLY A 81 -10.18 -10.68 -11.56
CA GLY A 81 -11.17 -11.25 -10.63
C GLY A 81 -10.61 -11.69 -9.27
N ASP A 82 -9.30 -11.84 -9.13
CA ASP A 82 -8.65 -12.20 -7.86
C ASP A 82 -8.52 -10.98 -6.90
N LEU A 83 -8.62 -9.76 -7.43
CA LEU A 83 -8.41 -8.51 -6.69
C LEU A 83 -9.27 -8.40 -5.41
N PRO A 84 -10.59 -8.69 -5.41
CA PRO A 84 -11.40 -8.60 -4.20
C PRO A 84 -10.92 -9.53 -3.07
N ALA A 85 -10.44 -10.72 -3.41
CA ALA A 85 -9.93 -11.69 -2.44
C ALA A 85 -8.56 -11.29 -1.89
N ALA A 86 -7.67 -10.78 -2.75
CA ALA A 86 -6.37 -10.25 -2.37
C ALA A 86 -6.52 -9.05 -1.43
N PHE A 87 -7.41 -8.12 -1.76
CA PHE A 87 -7.74 -6.98 -0.92
C PHE A 87 -8.29 -7.41 0.44
N ALA A 88 -9.25 -8.34 0.49
CA ALA A 88 -9.79 -8.84 1.75
C ALA A 88 -8.73 -9.49 2.65
N ALA A 89 -7.70 -10.11 2.08
CA ALA A 89 -6.56 -10.63 2.83
C ALA A 89 -5.69 -9.50 3.40
N ALA A 90 -5.41 -8.46 2.62
CA ALA A 90 -4.68 -7.28 3.07
C ALA A 90 -5.43 -6.54 4.20
N LEU A 91 -6.76 -6.39 4.08
CA LEU A 91 -7.61 -5.79 5.12
C LEU A 91 -7.49 -6.50 6.47
N ARG A 92 -7.52 -7.83 6.48
CA ARG A 92 -7.35 -8.60 7.73
C ARG A 92 -6.00 -8.31 8.37
N SER A 93 -4.95 -8.22 7.59
CA SER A 93 -3.61 -7.90 8.09
C SER A 93 -3.51 -6.47 8.68
N LEU A 94 -4.18 -5.50 8.06
CA LEU A 94 -4.27 -4.13 8.58
C LEU A 94 -5.09 -4.09 9.89
N ASP A 95 -6.16 -4.89 9.99
CA ASP A 95 -7.02 -4.95 11.17
C ASP A 95 -6.34 -5.60 12.38
N GLU A 96 -5.35 -6.46 12.16
CA GLU A 96 -4.47 -6.99 13.22
C GLU A 96 -3.54 -5.92 13.84
N ARG A 97 -3.31 -4.80 13.13
CA ARG A 97 -2.38 -3.74 13.52
C ARG A 97 -2.96 -2.34 13.26
N PRO A 98 -4.11 -2.02 13.86
CA PRO A 98 -4.88 -0.82 13.50
C PRO A 98 -4.15 0.48 13.78
N GLU A 99 -3.31 0.55 14.83
CA GLU A 99 -2.53 1.75 15.17
C GLU A 99 -1.46 2.01 14.09
N LEU A 100 -0.75 0.96 13.66
CA LEU A 100 0.23 1.08 12.58
C LEU A 100 -0.45 1.46 11.27
N ALA A 101 -1.54 0.78 10.90
CA ALA A 101 -2.27 1.07 9.68
C ALA A 101 -2.77 2.52 9.64
N ARG A 102 -3.30 3.03 10.78
CA ARG A 102 -3.73 4.42 10.90
C ARG A 102 -2.56 5.40 10.79
N ALA A 103 -1.45 5.14 11.49
CA ALA A 103 -0.26 5.97 11.40
C ALA A 103 0.27 6.09 9.97
N LEU A 104 0.28 4.97 9.23
CA LEU A 104 0.68 4.94 7.82
C LEU A 104 -0.31 5.68 6.91
N ALA A 105 -1.63 5.54 7.15
CA ALA A 105 -2.65 6.21 6.35
C ALA A 105 -2.69 7.73 6.52
N THR A 106 -2.31 8.26 7.69
CA THR A 106 -2.53 9.66 8.06
C THR A 106 -1.28 10.52 8.11
N SER A 107 -0.08 9.96 7.91
CA SER A 107 1.19 10.68 8.00
C SER A 107 1.86 10.87 6.63
N ASP A 108 2.67 11.93 6.51
CA ASP A 108 3.52 12.15 5.33
C ASP A 108 4.52 11.03 5.14
N VAL A 109 5.09 10.54 6.24
CA VAL A 109 6.00 9.38 6.23
C VAL A 109 5.30 8.12 5.74
N GLY A 110 4.05 7.92 6.11
CA GLY A 110 3.26 6.80 5.58
C GLY A 110 3.11 6.88 4.06
N ARG A 111 2.87 8.07 3.51
CA ARG A 111 2.84 8.27 2.05
C ARG A 111 4.18 7.91 1.40
N GLU A 112 5.31 8.36 1.96
CA GLU A 112 6.63 8.00 1.44
C GLU A 112 6.87 6.49 1.49
N ILE A 113 6.47 5.83 2.59
CA ILE A 113 6.60 4.39 2.78
C ILE A 113 5.82 3.61 1.71
N PHE A 114 4.62 4.07 1.36
CA PHE A 114 3.76 3.36 0.41
C PHE A 114 4.00 3.73 -1.06
N THR A 115 4.71 4.81 -1.38
CA THR A 115 4.87 5.27 -2.78
C THR A 115 5.39 4.17 -3.72
N GLU A 116 6.44 3.45 -3.35
CA GLU A 116 7.01 2.37 -4.17
C GLU A 116 6.04 1.17 -4.27
N PHE A 117 5.38 0.82 -3.17
CA PHE A 117 4.40 -0.25 -3.13
C PHE A 117 3.19 0.06 -4.02
N GLU A 118 2.66 1.28 -3.93
CA GLU A 118 1.54 1.74 -4.75
C GLU A 118 1.88 1.72 -6.24
N GLN A 119 3.12 2.02 -6.62
CA GLN A 119 3.54 2.00 -8.01
C GLN A 119 3.56 0.56 -8.57
N ASP A 120 4.19 -0.38 -7.86
CA ASP A 120 4.22 -1.80 -8.26
C ASP A 120 2.81 -2.40 -8.40
N LEU A 121 1.92 -2.05 -7.46
CA LEU A 121 0.53 -2.48 -7.49
C LEU A 121 -0.23 -1.85 -8.65
N SER A 122 -0.03 -0.55 -8.89
CA SER A 122 -0.62 0.21 -9.99
C SER A 122 -0.25 -0.38 -11.34
N ASP A 123 1.02 -0.71 -11.56
CA ASP A 123 1.51 -1.32 -12.79
C ASP A 123 0.90 -2.72 -13.01
N SER A 124 0.83 -3.51 -11.95
CA SER A 124 0.21 -4.84 -11.99
C SER A 124 -1.28 -4.75 -12.29
N LEU A 125 -1.99 -3.84 -11.64
CA LEU A 125 -3.42 -3.61 -11.86
C LEU A 125 -3.70 -3.12 -13.28
N SER A 126 -2.91 -2.18 -13.78
CA SER A 126 -3.00 -1.68 -15.16
C SER A 126 -2.86 -2.81 -16.17
N ARG A 127 -1.90 -3.70 -15.97
CA ARG A 127 -1.70 -4.88 -16.83
C ARG A 127 -2.90 -5.84 -16.76
N LEU A 128 -3.38 -6.17 -15.56
CA LEU A 128 -4.52 -7.08 -15.38
C LEU A 128 -5.80 -6.53 -16.00
N ILE A 129 -6.05 -5.22 -15.96
CA ILE A 129 -7.19 -4.59 -16.63
C ILE A 129 -7.09 -4.78 -18.15
N ARG A 130 -5.91 -4.55 -18.75
CA ARG A 130 -5.70 -4.76 -20.20
C ARG A 130 -5.83 -6.21 -20.61
N GLU A 131 -5.37 -7.15 -19.78
CA GLU A 131 -5.53 -8.59 -20.02
C GLU A 131 -7.01 -9.02 -19.91
N HIS A 132 -7.75 -8.42 -18.97
CA HIS A 132 -9.17 -8.71 -18.77
C HIS A 132 -10.02 -8.25 -19.95
N ASN A 133 -9.79 -7.02 -20.45
CA ASN A 133 -10.42 -6.53 -21.67
C ASN A 133 -9.47 -5.67 -22.51
N PRO A 134 -8.84 -6.25 -23.55
CA PRO A 134 -7.90 -5.54 -24.42
C PRO A 134 -8.58 -4.54 -25.37
N ARG A 135 -9.91 -4.47 -25.39
CA ARG A 135 -10.66 -3.55 -26.26
C ARG A 135 -11.00 -2.22 -25.59
N LEU A 136 -10.70 -2.07 -24.30
CA LEU A 136 -10.96 -0.82 -23.61
C LEU A 136 -10.22 0.35 -24.28
N SER A 137 -10.92 1.46 -24.48
CA SER A 137 -10.27 2.72 -24.80
C SER A 137 -9.36 3.19 -23.69
N GLU A 138 -8.41 4.08 -23.98
CA GLU A 138 -7.51 4.64 -22.96
C GLU A 138 -8.29 5.37 -21.85
N ALA A 139 -9.42 6.00 -22.18
CA ALA A 139 -10.27 6.68 -21.20
C ALA A 139 -10.96 5.66 -20.25
N GLN A 140 -11.50 4.56 -20.80
CA GLN A 140 -12.12 3.49 -20.03
C GLN A 140 -11.10 2.79 -19.14
N HIS A 141 -9.93 2.44 -19.69
CA HIS A 141 -8.83 1.84 -18.93
C HIS A 141 -8.41 2.74 -17.76
N ARG A 142 -8.15 4.03 -18.00
CA ARG A 142 -7.75 4.98 -16.96
C ARG A 142 -8.82 5.13 -15.88
N ARG A 143 -10.11 5.14 -16.25
CA ARG A 143 -11.23 5.23 -15.32
C ARG A 143 -11.31 3.99 -14.43
N ALA A 144 -11.24 2.79 -15.01
CA ALA A 144 -11.26 1.53 -14.28
C ALA A 144 -10.06 1.40 -13.35
N HIS A 145 -8.86 1.74 -13.85
CA HIS A 145 -7.64 1.72 -13.07
C HIS A 145 -7.73 2.67 -11.85
N ALA A 146 -8.15 3.91 -12.05
CA ALA A 146 -8.29 4.86 -10.94
C ALA A 146 -9.32 4.39 -9.91
N ALA A 147 -10.46 3.84 -10.34
CA ALA A 147 -11.49 3.33 -9.44
C ALA A 147 -10.99 2.14 -8.61
N LEU A 148 -10.40 1.13 -9.24
CA LEU A 148 -9.92 -0.05 -8.56
C LEU A 148 -8.73 0.26 -7.64
N GLN A 149 -7.82 1.13 -8.06
CA GLN A 149 -6.69 1.57 -7.23
C GLN A 149 -7.17 2.35 -6.00
N TYR A 150 -8.16 3.21 -6.14
CA TYR A 150 -8.74 3.92 -5.01
C TYR A 150 -9.40 2.95 -4.01
N LEU A 151 -10.13 1.95 -4.50
CA LEU A 151 -10.74 0.92 -3.67
C LEU A 151 -9.70 0.05 -2.97
N ASP A 152 -8.56 -0.22 -3.61
CA ASP A 152 -7.43 -1.00 -3.06
C ASP A 152 -6.43 -0.10 -2.32
N SER A 153 -6.90 0.85 -1.54
CA SER A 153 -6.05 1.78 -0.83
C SER A 153 -6.24 1.73 0.68
N ILE A 154 -5.18 2.06 1.41
CA ILE A 154 -5.24 2.23 2.87
C ILE A 154 -6.22 3.35 3.28
N TYR A 155 -6.49 4.31 2.39
CA TYR A 155 -7.45 5.39 2.63
C TYR A 155 -8.90 4.89 2.63
N ALA A 156 -9.23 3.92 1.77
CA ALA A 156 -10.54 3.26 1.80
C ALA A 156 -10.72 2.53 3.14
N TRP A 157 -9.70 1.79 3.60
CA TRP A 157 -9.71 1.12 4.89
C TRP A 157 -9.96 2.10 6.05
N VAL A 158 -9.14 3.15 6.18
CA VAL A 158 -9.28 4.09 7.31
C VAL A 158 -10.61 4.82 7.30
N THR A 159 -11.10 5.19 6.11
CA THR A 159 -12.39 5.89 5.98
C THR A 159 -13.56 5.02 6.41
N LEU A 160 -13.63 3.78 5.96
CA LEU A 160 -14.71 2.87 6.31
C LEU A 160 -14.67 2.50 7.80
N ARG A 161 -13.49 2.32 8.34
CA ARG A 161 -13.31 2.04 9.77
C ARG A 161 -13.67 3.22 10.65
N ASP A 162 -13.11 4.39 10.39
CA ASP A 162 -13.23 5.54 11.30
C ASP A 162 -14.54 6.28 11.18
N ARG A 163 -15.08 6.37 9.96
CA ARG A 163 -16.33 7.10 9.70
C ARG A 163 -17.58 6.25 9.84
N PHE A 164 -17.49 4.97 9.49
CA PHE A 164 -18.65 4.07 9.47
C PHE A 164 -18.59 2.98 10.53
N GLY A 165 -17.47 2.84 11.26
CA GLY A 165 -17.29 1.83 12.31
C GLY A 165 -17.23 0.40 11.80
N MET A 166 -16.91 0.21 10.51
CA MET A 166 -16.92 -1.11 9.87
C MET A 166 -15.74 -1.97 10.32
N SER A 167 -16.01 -3.23 10.61
CA SER A 167 -15.00 -4.27 10.78
C SER A 167 -14.31 -4.61 9.45
N ALA A 168 -13.15 -5.29 9.50
CA ALA A 168 -12.45 -5.74 8.29
C ALA A 168 -13.33 -6.64 7.41
N ALA A 169 -14.19 -7.46 8.00
CA ALA A 169 -15.12 -8.32 7.26
C ALA A 169 -16.14 -7.49 6.47
N GLU A 170 -16.82 -6.54 7.12
CA GLU A 170 -17.79 -5.65 6.48
C GLU A 170 -17.14 -4.78 5.40
N GLN A 171 -15.94 -4.27 5.63
CA GLN A 171 -15.17 -3.52 4.64
C GLN A 171 -14.83 -4.40 3.42
N GLY A 172 -14.39 -5.64 3.65
CA GLY A 172 -14.11 -6.61 2.59
C GLY A 172 -15.34 -6.92 1.74
N GLU A 173 -16.52 -7.01 2.34
CA GLU A 173 -17.79 -7.19 1.63
C GLU A 173 -18.14 -5.99 0.77
N VAL A 174 -18.09 -4.78 1.34
CA VAL A 174 -18.47 -3.52 0.65
C VAL A 174 -17.48 -3.23 -0.49
N ILE A 175 -16.18 -3.22 -0.21
CA ILE A 175 -15.16 -2.90 -1.23
C ILE A 175 -15.11 -4.01 -2.28
N GLY A 176 -15.16 -5.28 -1.86
CA GLY A 176 -15.20 -6.40 -2.79
C GLY A 176 -16.42 -6.37 -3.72
N TRP A 177 -17.58 -5.94 -3.22
CA TRP A 177 -18.77 -5.69 -4.03
C TRP A 177 -18.53 -4.56 -5.05
N MET A 178 -17.99 -3.41 -4.63
CA MET A 178 -17.67 -2.30 -5.54
C MET A 178 -16.63 -2.70 -6.60
N MET A 179 -15.59 -3.43 -6.22
CA MET A 179 -14.59 -3.94 -7.16
C MET A 179 -15.22 -4.85 -8.22
N ARG A 180 -16.08 -5.77 -7.81
CA ARG A 180 -16.80 -6.65 -8.75
C ARG A 180 -17.66 -5.86 -9.72
N LEU A 181 -18.39 -4.85 -9.27
CA LEU A 181 -19.18 -3.98 -10.17
C LEU A 181 -18.30 -3.33 -11.24
N VAL A 182 -17.13 -2.81 -10.86
CA VAL A 182 -16.19 -2.21 -11.83
C VAL A 182 -15.64 -3.27 -12.79
N ILE A 183 -15.29 -4.45 -12.28
CA ILE A 183 -14.73 -5.55 -13.08
C ILE A 183 -15.77 -6.07 -14.08
N ASP A 184 -17.01 -6.25 -13.65
CA ASP A 184 -18.11 -6.71 -14.50
C ASP A 184 -18.43 -5.67 -15.59
N GLU A 185 -18.47 -4.39 -15.25
CA GLU A 185 -18.71 -3.28 -16.18
C GLU A 185 -17.67 -3.26 -17.31
N ILE A 186 -16.39 -3.39 -16.99
CA ILE A 186 -15.34 -3.40 -18.01
C ILE A 186 -15.25 -4.74 -18.76
N GLY A 187 -15.80 -5.83 -18.22
CA GLY A 187 -15.82 -7.15 -18.85
C GLY A 187 -16.88 -7.27 -19.94
N THR A 188 -18.02 -6.64 -19.79
CA THR A 188 -19.15 -6.74 -20.74
C THR A 188 -18.93 -5.98 -22.05
N GLY A 189 -17.98 -5.06 -22.09
CA GLY A 189 -17.67 -4.27 -23.30
C GLY A 189 -18.78 -3.30 -23.74
N GLU A 190 -19.88 -3.21 -22.98
CA GLU A 190 -21.00 -2.31 -23.22
C GLU A 190 -20.88 -1.00 -22.41
N GLY A 191 -19.67 -0.62 -22.09
CA GLY A 191 -19.42 0.63 -21.38
C GLY A 191 -19.51 1.86 -22.30
N ASP A 192 -20.64 2.12 -22.92
CA ASP A 192 -21.08 3.46 -23.28
C ASP A 192 -21.46 4.20 -21.99
N GLY A 193 -20.46 4.49 -21.18
CA GLY A 193 -20.59 5.57 -20.21
C GLY A 193 -20.84 6.86 -21.00
N PRO A 194 -21.57 7.85 -20.45
CA PRO A 194 -21.95 9.05 -21.18
C PRO A 194 -20.74 9.61 -21.89
N GLU A 195 -20.87 9.81 -23.21
CA GLU A 195 -19.95 10.61 -24.01
C GLU A 195 -19.93 11.99 -23.35
N GLY A 196 -19.01 12.17 -22.44
CA GLY A 196 -18.79 13.44 -21.77
C GLY A 196 -18.00 14.35 -22.69
N ASP A 197 -18.66 14.86 -23.68
CA ASP A 197 -18.29 16.11 -24.32
C ASP A 197 -18.82 17.25 -23.43
N ASP A 198 -18.23 17.41 -22.27
CA ASP A 198 -18.38 18.62 -21.47
C ASP A 198 -17.00 19.11 -21.07
N ALA A 199 -16.41 19.88 -21.98
CA ALA A 199 -15.38 20.83 -21.66
C ALA A 199 -15.85 21.67 -20.46
N ILE A 200 -15.17 21.56 -19.33
CA ILE A 200 -15.35 22.46 -18.19
C ILE A 200 -15.07 23.86 -18.73
N PRO A 201 -16.06 24.77 -18.78
CA PRO A 201 -15.80 26.14 -19.21
C PRO A 201 -14.85 26.79 -18.21
N GLY A 202 -13.69 27.24 -18.70
CA GLY A 202 -12.71 27.97 -17.94
C GLY A 202 -13.36 29.15 -17.23
N GLY A 203 -13.37 29.13 -15.90
CA GLY A 203 -13.72 30.26 -15.07
C GLY A 203 -12.71 31.39 -15.26
N ALA A 204 -13.19 32.56 -15.63
CA ALA A 204 -12.50 33.82 -15.58
C ALA A 204 -12.32 34.31 -14.14
#